data_4e2fd3c78ab4d71c0705516777102846
#
_entry.id   4e2fd3c78ab4d71c0705516777102846
#
_cell.length_a   1.000
_cell.length_b   1.000
_cell.length_c   1.000
_cell.angle_alpha   90.00
_cell.angle_beta   90.00
_cell.angle_gamma   90.00
#
_symmetry.space_group_name_H-M   'P 1'
#
loop_
_entity.id
_entity.type
_entity.pdbx_description
1 polymer ?
#
loop_
_entity_poly.entity_id
_entity_poly.type
_entity_poly.pdbx_seq_one_letter_code
_entity_poly.pdbx_strand_id
1 'polypeptide(L)'
;MRCVKCGQKAVINMRPHKLALCQDHFLEWIPAQTERFIEKYRMFSLQERVLVAVSGGKDSLSLWDILVRLGYQADGLYICLGIDGGFGYSDQSQRLTEKFALERGLRLHVVDVAKEYGETIIQIAGRTHRGFEKTCSVCGLTKRHIMNRTARQGGYHVLVTGHNLDDEAATLLSNTLNWSPGYLVRQSPVLEADQPGLVRKAKPLCRIYERDMAAYALLRGIEYVYEECPYAVGSNTILYKGLLNQLEAQRPGAKLSFYLSFLQAKAGGLFAPQADQEIDRLHTCPSCGQPTTAPGDCAFCRMMAKPVQGSAPPGL
;
A
#
# COMPACT_ATOMS: atom_id res chain seq x y z
N MET A 1 17.57 24.75 15.26
CA MET A 1 18.26 23.47 15.01
C MET A 1 19.09 23.58 13.74
N ARG A 2 20.27 22.96 13.68
CA ARG A 2 21.16 22.97 12.52
C ARG A 2 21.22 21.59 11.88
N CYS A 3 21.41 21.55 10.57
CA CYS A 3 21.61 20.33 9.80
C CYS A 3 22.92 19.66 10.24
N VAL A 4 22.84 18.38 10.61
CA VAL A 4 24.03 17.62 11.10
C VAL A 4 25.06 17.37 9.99
N LYS A 5 24.70 17.53 8.70
CA LYS A 5 25.61 17.32 7.57
C LYS A 5 26.35 18.61 7.13
N CYS A 6 25.66 19.76 7.12
CA CYS A 6 26.23 21.00 6.56
C CYS A 6 26.12 22.24 7.48
N GLY A 7 25.52 22.13 8.66
CA GLY A 7 25.36 23.25 9.59
C GLY A 7 24.30 24.29 9.22
N GLN A 8 23.68 24.24 8.03
CA GLN A 8 22.58 25.12 7.64
C GLN A 8 21.34 24.92 8.53
N LYS A 9 20.36 25.81 8.42
CA LYS A 9 19.09 25.68 9.13
C LYS A 9 18.40 24.36 8.77
N ALA A 10 18.11 23.52 9.78
CA ALA A 10 17.35 22.30 9.58
C ALA A 10 15.87 22.59 9.37
N VAL A 11 15.25 21.91 8.42
CA VAL A 11 13.80 21.96 8.15
C VAL A 11 13.05 20.81 8.81
N ILE A 12 13.74 19.72 9.11
CA ILE A 12 13.15 18.54 9.74
C ILE A 12 14.03 18.00 10.86
N ASN A 13 13.37 17.52 11.93
CA ASN A 13 13.99 16.79 13.04
C ASN A 13 13.40 15.38 13.11
N MET A 14 14.18 14.40 12.73
CA MET A 14 13.84 12.99 12.78
C MET A 14 14.35 12.38 14.09
N ARG A 15 13.59 12.62 15.17
CA ARG A 15 13.97 12.19 16.54
C ARG A 15 14.33 10.71 16.65
N PRO A 16 13.61 9.76 15.99
CA PRO A 16 13.94 8.33 16.04
C PRO A 16 15.34 8.03 15.47
N HIS A 17 15.80 8.81 14.50
CA HIS A 17 17.10 8.68 13.88
C HIS A 17 18.17 9.60 14.48
N LYS A 18 17.80 10.47 15.45
CA LYS A 18 18.67 11.52 16.03
C LYS A 18 19.28 12.42 14.96
N LEU A 19 18.53 12.72 13.90
CA LEU A 19 18.97 13.51 12.75
C LEU A 19 18.14 14.77 12.62
N ALA A 20 18.84 15.91 12.41
CA ALA A 20 18.22 17.15 11.95
C ALA A 20 18.83 17.48 10.58
N LEU A 21 18.01 17.67 9.55
CA LEU A 21 18.48 17.88 8.18
C LEU A 21 17.88 19.16 7.57
N CYS A 22 18.67 19.85 6.72
CA CYS A 22 18.16 20.85 5.80
C CYS A 22 17.37 20.19 4.66
N GLN A 23 16.71 20.98 3.85
CA GLN A 23 15.89 20.49 2.73
C GLN A 23 16.68 19.56 1.80
N ASP A 24 17.85 20.01 1.31
CA ASP A 24 18.64 19.25 0.34
C ASP A 24 19.05 17.89 0.91
N HIS A 25 19.65 17.88 2.10
CA HIS A 25 20.09 16.65 2.72
C HIS A 25 18.93 15.71 3.14
N PHE A 26 17.76 16.26 3.40
CA PHE A 26 16.57 15.43 3.64
C PHE A 26 16.05 14.79 2.36
N LEU A 27 15.98 15.57 1.26
CA LEU A 27 15.57 15.09 -0.06
C LEU A 27 16.56 14.10 -0.70
N GLU A 28 17.80 14.06 -0.25
CA GLU A 28 18.77 13.01 -0.57
C GLU A 28 18.64 11.80 0.35
N TRP A 29 18.38 12.04 1.65
CA TRP A 29 18.37 11.00 2.65
C TRP A 29 17.20 10.01 2.47
N ILE A 30 16.01 10.49 2.15
CA ILE A 30 14.81 9.63 1.97
C ILE A 30 15.03 8.63 0.82
N PRO A 31 15.39 9.03 -0.42
CA PRO A 31 15.69 8.07 -1.49
C PRO A 31 16.81 7.09 -1.13
N ALA A 32 17.90 7.57 -0.55
CA ALA A 32 19.02 6.72 -0.14
C ALA A 32 18.63 5.67 0.91
N GLN A 33 17.74 6.02 1.87
CA GLN A 33 17.22 5.01 2.81
C GLN A 33 16.29 4.02 2.13
N THR A 34 15.44 4.48 1.21
CA THR A 34 14.54 3.62 0.45
C THR A 34 15.34 2.60 -0.37
N GLU A 35 16.38 3.05 -1.07
CA GLU A 35 17.31 2.19 -1.83
C GLU A 35 17.94 1.12 -0.94
N ARG A 36 18.51 1.53 0.21
CA ARG A 36 19.05 0.58 1.20
C ARG A 36 18.05 -0.47 1.67
N PHE A 37 16.76 -0.14 1.74
CA PHE A 37 15.74 -1.13 2.13
C PHE A 37 15.40 -2.04 0.96
N ILE A 38 15.33 -1.53 -0.28
CA ILE A 38 15.18 -2.33 -1.49
C ILE A 38 16.30 -3.37 -1.57
N GLU A 39 17.56 -2.96 -1.40
CA GLU A 39 18.72 -3.84 -1.39
C GLU A 39 18.69 -4.83 -0.22
N LYS A 40 18.49 -4.33 1.01
CA LYS A 40 18.50 -5.15 2.22
C LYS A 40 17.50 -6.29 2.18
N TYR A 41 16.31 -6.04 1.65
CA TYR A 41 15.23 -7.02 1.56
C TYR A 41 15.17 -7.69 0.18
N ARG A 42 16.12 -7.42 -0.72
CA ARG A 42 16.17 -7.95 -2.09
C ARG A 42 14.83 -7.80 -2.82
N MET A 43 14.24 -6.61 -2.72
CA MET A 43 12.90 -6.35 -3.21
C MET A 43 12.80 -6.46 -4.72
N PHE A 44 13.70 -5.80 -5.43
CA PHE A 44 13.85 -5.79 -6.90
C PHE A 44 15.15 -5.08 -7.31
N SER A 45 15.52 -5.27 -8.56
CA SER A 45 16.72 -4.68 -9.17
C SER A 45 16.37 -3.59 -10.20
N LEU A 46 17.37 -2.85 -10.68
CA LEU A 46 17.21 -1.82 -11.72
C LEU A 46 16.77 -2.38 -13.09
N GLN A 47 17.03 -3.67 -13.34
CA GLN A 47 16.65 -4.36 -14.58
C GLN A 47 15.20 -4.83 -14.57
N GLU A 48 14.57 -4.89 -13.41
CA GLU A 48 13.20 -5.35 -13.26
C GLU A 48 12.20 -4.21 -13.50
N ARG A 49 11.12 -4.51 -14.22
CA ARG A 49 10.01 -3.59 -14.41
C ARG A 49 9.12 -3.58 -13.17
N VAL A 50 8.92 -2.39 -12.61
CA VAL A 50 8.18 -2.15 -11.37
C VAL A 50 6.81 -1.54 -11.69
N LEU A 51 5.74 -2.09 -11.12
CA LEU A 51 4.42 -1.46 -11.15
C LEU A 51 4.14 -0.83 -9.77
N VAL A 52 3.94 0.48 -9.74
CA VAL A 52 3.63 1.22 -8.51
C VAL A 52 2.13 1.38 -8.37
N ALA A 53 1.53 0.82 -7.33
CA ALA A 53 0.12 1.08 -7.03
C ALA A 53 -0.02 2.50 -6.45
N VAL A 54 -0.55 3.40 -7.26
CA VAL A 54 -0.75 4.82 -6.89
C VAL A 54 -2.22 5.07 -6.55
N SER A 55 -2.46 5.74 -5.43
CA SER A 55 -3.80 6.07 -4.94
C SER A 55 -4.13 7.57 -5.01
N GLY A 56 -3.23 8.39 -5.53
CA GLY A 56 -3.33 9.85 -5.45
C GLY A 56 -2.92 10.43 -4.10
N GLY A 57 -2.60 9.60 -3.11
CA GLY A 57 -2.14 10.03 -1.79
C GLY A 57 -0.62 10.22 -1.73
N LYS A 58 -0.17 10.99 -0.72
CA LYS A 58 1.23 11.42 -0.51
C LYS A 58 2.25 10.28 -0.58
N ASP A 59 1.95 9.14 0.08
CA ASP A 59 2.92 8.06 0.21
C ASP A 59 3.16 7.34 -1.11
N SER A 60 2.09 7.05 -1.87
CA SER A 60 2.18 6.36 -3.15
C SER A 60 2.83 7.20 -4.25
N LEU A 61 2.51 8.49 -4.33
CA LEU A 61 3.12 9.40 -5.29
C LEU A 61 4.58 9.70 -4.94
N SER A 62 4.89 9.86 -3.64
CA SER A 62 6.28 10.01 -3.18
C SER A 62 7.12 8.76 -3.44
N LEU A 63 6.56 7.56 -3.23
CA LEU A 63 7.25 6.32 -3.60
C LEU A 63 7.58 6.30 -5.09
N TRP A 64 6.64 6.67 -5.93
CA TRP A 64 6.86 6.71 -7.38
C TRP A 64 7.95 7.72 -7.77
N ASP A 65 7.92 8.96 -7.21
CA ASP A 65 8.98 9.96 -7.38
C ASP A 65 10.36 9.42 -6.95
N ILE A 66 10.43 8.76 -5.79
CA ILE A 66 11.67 8.18 -5.27
C ILE A 66 12.23 7.12 -6.21
N LEU A 67 11.41 6.18 -6.66
CA LEU A 67 11.87 5.09 -7.54
C LEU A 67 12.38 5.60 -8.88
N VAL A 68 11.68 6.57 -9.49
CA VAL A 68 12.12 7.21 -10.73
C VAL A 68 13.44 7.96 -10.54
N ARG A 69 13.59 8.70 -9.44
CA ARG A 69 14.84 9.40 -9.10
C ARG A 69 16.02 8.47 -8.86
N LEU A 70 15.77 7.25 -8.38
CA LEU A 70 16.77 6.20 -8.20
C LEU A 70 17.06 5.43 -9.49
N GLY A 71 16.40 5.74 -10.60
CA GLY A 71 16.64 5.13 -11.92
C GLY A 71 15.88 3.83 -12.16
N TYR A 72 14.91 3.45 -11.32
CA TYR A 72 14.10 2.26 -11.54
C TYR A 72 13.10 2.47 -12.67
N GLN A 73 12.83 1.40 -13.44
CA GLN A 73 11.79 1.36 -14.48
C GLN A 73 10.42 1.18 -13.81
N ALA A 74 9.81 2.28 -13.39
CA ALA A 74 8.61 2.28 -12.57
C ALA A 74 7.43 2.95 -13.28
N ASP A 75 6.42 2.14 -13.67
CA ASP A 75 5.13 2.59 -14.21
C ASP A 75 4.08 2.66 -13.10
N GLY A 76 3.14 3.60 -13.19
CA GLY A 76 2.05 3.75 -12.23
C GLY A 76 0.81 2.91 -12.58
N LEU A 77 0.08 2.44 -11.56
CA LEU A 77 -1.26 1.89 -11.69
C LEU A 77 -2.21 2.64 -10.75
N TYR A 78 -3.14 3.38 -11.32
CA TYR A 78 -4.27 3.98 -10.62
C TYR A 78 -5.54 3.15 -10.82
N ILE A 79 -6.31 2.93 -9.75
CA ILE A 79 -7.60 2.21 -9.80
C ILE A 79 -8.70 3.17 -9.36
N CYS A 80 -9.48 3.65 -10.33
CA CYS A 80 -10.66 4.48 -10.08
C CYS A 80 -11.78 3.59 -9.52
N LEU A 81 -12.18 3.86 -8.28
CA LEU A 81 -13.17 3.05 -7.55
C LEU A 81 -14.59 3.61 -7.68
N GLY A 82 -14.76 4.80 -8.25
CA GLY A 82 -16.04 5.50 -8.31
C GLY A 82 -16.55 5.95 -6.95
N ILE A 83 -15.65 6.26 -6.00
CA ILE A 83 -16.01 6.83 -4.70
C ILE A 83 -16.17 8.33 -4.86
N ASP A 84 -17.36 8.87 -4.58
CA ASP A 84 -17.63 10.30 -4.63
C ASP A 84 -17.39 10.98 -3.27
N GLY A 85 -18.09 10.57 -2.23
CA GLY A 85 -17.97 11.13 -0.88
C GLY A 85 -18.46 12.58 -0.76
N GLY A 86 -19.25 13.07 -1.73
CA GLY A 86 -19.77 14.45 -1.77
C GLY A 86 -18.78 15.49 -2.33
N PHE A 87 -17.57 15.10 -2.71
CA PHE A 87 -16.54 16.01 -3.24
C PHE A 87 -15.71 15.40 -4.41
N GLY A 88 -16.18 14.30 -5.00
CA GLY A 88 -15.52 13.68 -6.15
C GLY A 88 -14.16 13.07 -5.78
N TYR A 89 -14.06 12.32 -4.67
CA TYR A 89 -12.80 11.77 -4.14
C TYR A 89 -11.98 11.01 -5.20
N SER A 90 -12.62 10.07 -5.93
CA SER A 90 -11.92 9.30 -6.97
C SER A 90 -11.47 10.18 -8.14
N ASP A 91 -12.29 11.13 -8.55
CA ASP A 91 -11.96 12.01 -9.67
C ASP A 91 -10.83 12.98 -9.33
N GLN A 92 -10.81 13.50 -8.10
CA GLN A 92 -9.74 14.35 -7.63
C GLN A 92 -8.42 13.57 -7.52
N SER A 93 -8.45 12.37 -6.94
CA SER A 93 -7.25 11.54 -6.81
C SER A 93 -6.72 11.05 -8.16
N GLN A 94 -7.60 10.78 -9.12
CA GLN A 94 -7.22 10.45 -10.49
C GLN A 94 -6.53 11.63 -11.18
N ARG A 95 -7.16 12.80 -11.17
CA ARG A 95 -6.59 14.02 -11.79
C ARG A 95 -5.21 14.36 -11.25
N LEU A 96 -5.01 14.28 -9.93
CA LEU A 96 -3.69 14.53 -9.33
C LEU A 96 -2.66 13.48 -9.72
N THR A 97 -3.06 12.22 -9.83
CA THR A 97 -2.16 11.14 -10.28
C THR A 97 -1.79 11.29 -11.75
N GLU A 98 -2.75 11.64 -12.61
CA GLU A 98 -2.51 11.90 -14.05
C GLU A 98 -1.62 13.12 -14.25
N LYS A 99 -1.87 14.21 -13.53
CA LYS A 99 -1.02 15.40 -13.52
C LYS A 99 0.41 15.06 -13.12
N PHE A 100 0.59 14.34 -12.02
CA PHE A 100 1.89 13.88 -11.54
C PHE A 100 2.65 13.07 -12.60
N ALA A 101 1.97 12.14 -13.26
CA ALA A 101 2.55 11.31 -14.31
C ALA A 101 2.94 12.15 -15.55
N LEU A 102 2.04 13.02 -16.00
CA LEU A 102 2.26 13.89 -17.17
C LEU A 102 3.47 14.81 -16.98
N GLU A 103 3.54 15.51 -15.83
CA GLU A 103 4.62 16.45 -15.52
C GLU A 103 6.01 15.79 -15.48
N ARG A 104 6.06 14.48 -15.25
CA ARG A 104 7.29 13.70 -15.14
C ARG A 104 7.55 12.77 -16.32
N GLY A 105 6.69 12.79 -17.34
CA GLY A 105 6.80 11.91 -18.52
C GLY A 105 6.68 10.42 -18.17
N LEU A 106 5.90 10.07 -17.14
CA LEU A 106 5.76 8.71 -16.63
C LEU A 106 4.56 7.99 -17.23
N ARG A 107 4.67 6.69 -17.41
CA ARG A 107 3.57 5.85 -17.87
C ARG A 107 2.62 5.54 -16.71
N LEU A 108 1.33 5.83 -16.91
CA LEU A 108 0.26 5.53 -15.96
C LEU A 108 -0.78 4.61 -16.61
N HIS A 109 -1.07 3.50 -15.94
CA HIS A 109 -2.23 2.66 -16.22
C HIS A 109 -3.39 3.10 -15.34
N VAL A 110 -4.52 3.40 -15.97
CA VAL A 110 -5.77 3.73 -15.25
C VAL A 110 -6.78 2.62 -15.48
N VAL A 111 -7.26 2.01 -14.40
CA VAL A 111 -8.34 1.02 -14.42
C VAL A 111 -9.55 1.64 -13.74
N ASP A 112 -10.60 1.85 -14.49
CA ASP A 112 -11.87 2.38 -14.00
C ASP A 112 -12.82 1.20 -13.70
N VAL A 113 -13.12 0.99 -12.42
CA VAL A 113 -13.93 -0.13 -11.94
C VAL A 113 -15.35 -0.06 -12.50
N ALA A 114 -15.94 1.13 -12.56
CA ALA A 114 -17.30 1.29 -13.08
C ALA A 114 -17.37 1.01 -14.59
N LYS A 115 -16.38 1.46 -15.35
CA LYS A 115 -16.32 1.20 -16.79
C LYS A 115 -16.03 -0.26 -17.11
N GLU A 116 -15.15 -0.91 -16.33
CA GLU A 116 -14.75 -2.28 -16.63
C GLU A 116 -15.76 -3.33 -16.13
N TYR A 117 -16.40 -3.07 -14.98
CA TYR A 117 -17.28 -4.04 -14.33
C TYR A 117 -18.75 -3.59 -14.25
N GLY A 118 -19.09 -2.41 -14.79
CA GLY A 118 -20.46 -1.89 -14.85
C GLY A 118 -20.95 -1.25 -13.53
N GLU A 119 -20.18 -1.31 -12.45
CA GLU A 119 -20.58 -0.85 -11.11
C GLU A 119 -19.40 -0.19 -10.39
N THR A 120 -19.69 0.85 -9.59
CA THR A 120 -18.74 1.41 -8.66
C THR A 120 -18.48 0.47 -7.48
N ILE A 121 -17.37 0.70 -6.74
CA ILE A 121 -17.08 -0.14 -5.56
C ILE A 121 -18.19 -0.07 -4.50
N ILE A 122 -18.88 1.04 -4.41
CA ILE A 122 -19.99 1.25 -3.47
C ILE A 122 -21.20 0.41 -3.86
N GLN A 123 -21.56 0.41 -5.15
CA GLN A 123 -22.63 -0.42 -5.67
C GLN A 123 -22.35 -1.91 -5.46
N ILE A 124 -21.11 -2.34 -5.75
CA ILE A 124 -20.65 -3.72 -5.50
C ILE A 124 -20.76 -4.05 -4.00
N ALA A 125 -20.34 -3.16 -3.10
CA ALA A 125 -20.43 -3.38 -1.66
C ALA A 125 -21.91 -3.53 -1.21
N GLY A 126 -22.78 -2.63 -1.68
CA GLY A 126 -24.20 -2.62 -1.31
C GLY A 126 -24.95 -3.91 -1.68
N ARG A 127 -24.63 -4.53 -2.83
CA ARG A 127 -25.28 -5.78 -3.26
C ARG A 127 -24.64 -7.05 -2.68
N THR A 128 -23.55 -6.93 -1.94
CA THR A 128 -22.94 -8.09 -1.28
C THR A 128 -23.52 -8.29 0.12
N HIS A 129 -23.50 -9.52 0.65
CA HIS A 129 -23.89 -9.80 2.04
C HIS A 129 -23.04 -9.06 3.09
N ARG A 130 -21.95 -8.42 2.66
CA ARG A 130 -21.09 -7.64 3.56
C ARG A 130 -21.67 -6.25 3.85
N GLY A 131 -22.56 -5.75 2.96
CA GLY A 131 -23.20 -4.44 3.11
C GLY A 131 -22.23 -3.26 3.02
N PHE A 132 -22.77 -2.06 3.13
CA PHE A 132 -22.00 -0.81 3.09
C PHE A 132 -20.98 -0.69 4.23
N GLU A 133 -21.24 -1.28 5.40
CA GLU A 133 -20.34 -1.27 6.56
C GLU A 133 -18.98 -1.94 6.28
N LYS A 134 -18.92 -2.83 5.30
CA LYS A 134 -17.70 -3.55 4.91
C LYS A 134 -17.15 -3.15 3.53
N THR A 135 -17.45 -1.94 3.07
CA THR A 135 -16.98 -1.38 1.81
C THR A 135 -15.45 -1.52 1.66
N CYS A 136 -14.69 -1.28 2.71
CA CYS A 136 -13.21 -1.45 2.70
C CYS A 136 -12.77 -2.89 2.38
N SER A 137 -13.52 -3.90 2.80
CA SER A 137 -13.21 -5.30 2.49
C SER A 137 -13.42 -5.62 1.01
N VAL A 138 -14.50 -5.11 0.42
CA VAL A 138 -14.81 -5.23 -1.01
C VAL A 138 -13.76 -4.48 -1.84
N CYS A 139 -13.47 -3.23 -1.46
CA CYS A 139 -12.43 -2.40 -2.07
C CYS A 139 -11.06 -3.10 -2.06
N GLY A 140 -10.65 -3.63 -0.91
CA GLY A 140 -9.37 -4.33 -0.77
C GLY A 140 -9.29 -5.60 -1.64
N LEU A 141 -10.38 -6.36 -1.77
CA LEU A 141 -10.45 -7.54 -2.63
C LEU A 141 -10.32 -7.13 -4.11
N THR A 142 -11.08 -6.13 -4.55
CA THR A 142 -11.08 -5.60 -5.92
C THR A 142 -9.70 -5.05 -6.29
N LYS A 143 -9.11 -4.22 -5.43
CA LYS A 143 -7.76 -3.69 -5.64
C LYS A 143 -6.73 -4.81 -5.82
N ARG A 144 -6.69 -5.80 -4.92
CA ARG A 144 -5.73 -6.91 -5.02
C ARG A 144 -5.89 -7.71 -6.31
N HIS A 145 -7.14 -7.93 -6.75
CA HIS A 145 -7.43 -8.60 -8.01
C HIS A 145 -6.89 -7.82 -9.20
N ILE A 146 -7.25 -6.53 -9.32
CA ILE A 146 -6.83 -5.66 -10.43
C ILE A 146 -5.31 -5.49 -10.45
N MET A 147 -4.69 -5.22 -9.30
CA MET A 147 -3.25 -5.05 -9.18
C MET A 147 -2.48 -6.27 -9.70
N ASN A 148 -2.85 -7.49 -9.27
CA ASN A 148 -2.16 -8.71 -9.70
C ASN A 148 -2.41 -8.98 -11.19
N ARG A 149 -3.64 -8.79 -11.69
CA ARG A 149 -3.98 -8.94 -13.09
C ARG A 149 -3.17 -7.98 -13.97
N THR A 150 -3.18 -6.68 -13.64
CA THR A 150 -2.45 -5.66 -14.43
C THR A 150 -0.95 -5.92 -14.41
N ALA A 151 -0.39 -6.28 -13.27
CA ALA A 151 1.03 -6.58 -13.17
C ALA A 151 1.42 -7.78 -14.04
N ARG A 152 0.64 -8.86 -14.02
CA ARG A 152 0.88 -10.04 -14.86
C ARG A 152 0.74 -9.73 -16.35
N GLN A 153 -0.37 -9.12 -16.74
CA GLN A 153 -0.66 -8.81 -18.17
C GLN A 153 0.34 -7.81 -18.74
N GLY A 154 0.83 -6.87 -17.92
CA GLY A 154 1.84 -5.90 -18.30
C GLY A 154 3.28 -6.42 -18.28
N GLY A 155 3.51 -7.66 -17.84
CA GLY A 155 4.86 -8.25 -17.74
C GLY A 155 5.73 -7.54 -16.69
N TYR A 156 5.12 -7.06 -15.58
CA TYR A 156 5.86 -6.49 -14.45
C TYR A 156 6.40 -7.59 -13.55
N HIS A 157 7.63 -7.43 -13.08
CA HIS A 157 8.31 -8.38 -12.20
C HIS A 157 7.87 -8.21 -10.75
N VAL A 158 7.53 -6.98 -10.37
CA VAL A 158 7.14 -6.63 -9.01
C VAL A 158 6.06 -5.55 -8.98
N LEU A 159 5.14 -5.70 -8.03
CA LEU A 159 4.13 -4.70 -7.66
C LEU A 159 4.58 -4.05 -6.35
N VAL A 160 4.71 -2.73 -6.31
CA VAL A 160 5.08 -2.01 -5.09
C VAL A 160 3.94 -1.14 -4.59
N THR A 161 3.86 -0.98 -3.27
CA THR A 161 2.85 -0.14 -2.61
C THR A 161 3.50 0.85 -1.67
N GLY A 162 2.87 2.02 -1.50
CA GLY A 162 3.34 3.10 -0.63
C GLY A 162 3.12 2.87 0.88
N HIS A 163 2.93 1.61 1.32
CA HIS A 163 2.80 1.32 2.76
C HIS A 163 4.09 1.70 3.48
N ASN A 164 3.96 2.58 4.47
CA ASN A 164 5.04 3.09 5.28
C ASN A 164 5.14 2.37 6.64
N LEU A 165 6.06 2.79 7.51
CA LEU A 165 6.27 2.17 8.83
C LEU A 165 5.01 2.26 9.71
N ASP A 166 4.27 3.36 9.64
CA ASP A 166 3.06 3.58 10.46
C ASP A 166 1.95 2.59 10.06
N ASP A 167 1.82 2.29 8.76
CA ASP A 167 0.90 1.27 8.24
C ASP A 167 1.30 -0.13 8.70
N GLU A 168 2.59 -0.46 8.57
CA GLU A 168 3.10 -1.78 8.95
C GLU A 168 3.00 -2.02 10.45
N ALA A 169 3.34 -1.02 11.27
CA ALA A 169 3.23 -1.11 12.72
C ALA A 169 1.76 -1.21 13.19
N ALA A 170 0.84 -0.43 12.57
CA ALA A 170 -0.59 -0.51 12.88
C ALA A 170 -1.18 -1.87 12.49
N THR A 171 -0.81 -2.40 11.32
CA THR A 171 -1.21 -3.74 10.88
C THR A 171 -0.66 -4.81 11.82
N LEU A 172 0.60 -4.70 12.23
CA LEU A 172 1.22 -5.61 13.18
C LEU A 172 0.50 -5.59 14.53
N LEU A 173 0.20 -4.40 15.06
CA LEU A 173 -0.54 -4.26 16.31
C LEU A 173 -1.93 -4.89 16.21
N SER A 174 -2.67 -4.63 15.12
CA SER A 174 -3.96 -5.24 14.86
C SER A 174 -3.88 -6.77 14.83
N ASN A 175 -2.94 -7.32 14.08
CA ASN A 175 -2.77 -8.77 13.94
C ASN A 175 -2.36 -9.43 15.27
N THR A 176 -1.57 -8.74 16.09
CA THR A 176 -1.16 -9.21 17.41
C THR A 176 -2.31 -9.19 18.41
N LEU A 177 -3.07 -8.09 18.48
CA LEU A 177 -4.22 -7.97 19.38
C LEU A 177 -5.33 -8.99 19.06
N ASN A 178 -5.49 -9.33 17.80
CA ASN A 178 -6.48 -10.33 17.37
C ASN A 178 -5.92 -11.76 17.28
N TRP A 179 -4.67 -11.98 17.69
CA TRP A 179 -3.98 -13.26 17.54
C TRP A 179 -4.24 -13.93 16.19
N SER A 180 -3.90 -13.22 15.12
CA SER A 180 -4.11 -13.66 13.74
C SER A 180 -2.83 -14.27 13.13
N PRO A 181 -2.43 -15.50 13.48
CA PRO A 181 -1.13 -16.06 13.09
C PRO A 181 -0.96 -16.14 11.58
N GLY A 182 -1.99 -16.48 10.82
CA GLY A 182 -1.92 -16.54 9.36
C GLY A 182 -1.63 -15.17 8.69
N TYR A 183 -2.03 -14.06 9.32
CA TYR A 183 -1.66 -12.71 8.85
C TYR A 183 -0.26 -12.33 9.32
N LEU A 184 0.14 -12.67 10.55
CA LEU A 184 1.49 -12.42 11.07
C LEU A 184 2.55 -13.14 10.23
N VAL A 185 2.31 -14.40 9.87
CA VAL A 185 3.20 -15.16 8.97
C VAL A 185 3.39 -14.47 7.63
N ARG A 186 2.33 -13.88 7.06
CA ARG A 186 2.38 -13.20 5.76
C ARG A 186 2.84 -11.75 5.83
N GLN A 187 2.90 -11.12 7.01
CA GLN A 187 3.36 -9.74 7.13
C GLN A 187 4.87 -9.66 6.92
N SER A 188 5.28 -9.04 5.81
CA SER A 188 6.67 -8.95 5.36
C SER A 188 6.89 -7.71 4.49
N PRO A 189 8.12 -7.16 4.44
CA PRO A 189 8.51 -6.16 3.45
C PRO A 189 8.37 -6.63 2.01
N VAL A 190 8.56 -7.94 1.78
CA VAL A 190 8.40 -8.60 0.48
C VAL A 190 7.47 -9.80 0.65
N LEU A 191 6.56 -9.95 -0.29
CA LEU A 191 5.78 -11.16 -0.50
C LEU A 191 6.19 -11.74 -1.85
N GLU A 192 6.88 -12.85 -1.79
CA GLU A 192 7.38 -13.53 -2.99
C GLU A 192 6.23 -14.09 -3.83
N ALA A 193 6.50 -14.28 -5.12
CA ALA A 193 5.63 -14.98 -6.05
C ALA A 193 5.95 -16.49 -6.00
N ASP A 194 5.71 -17.10 -4.84
CA ASP A 194 6.02 -18.49 -4.55
C ASP A 194 5.14 -19.52 -5.28
N GLN A 195 4.10 -19.04 -5.96
CA GLN A 195 3.21 -19.86 -6.76
C GLN A 195 2.92 -19.23 -8.13
N PRO A 196 2.69 -20.04 -9.19
CA PRO A 196 2.39 -19.55 -10.54
C PRO A 196 1.19 -18.60 -10.55
N GLY A 197 1.33 -17.50 -11.30
CA GLY A 197 0.25 -16.53 -11.46
C GLY A 197 0.19 -15.42 -10.42
N LEU A 198 1.01 -15.46 -9.37
CA LEU A 198 1.25 -14.34 -8.48
C LEU A 198 2.39 -13.46 -9.00
N VAL A 199 2.36 -12.19 -8.62
CA VAL A 199 3.47 -11.24 -8.81
C VAL A 199 4.05 -10.88 -7.46
N ARG A 200 5.38 -10.82 -7.37
CA ARG A 200 6.09 -10.37 -6.17
C ARG A 200 5.54 -9.01 -5.74
N LYS A 201 5.36 -8.83 -4.44
CA LYS A 201 4.91 -7.55 -3.88
C LYS A 201 5.94 -7.03 -2.90
N ALA A 202 6.24 -5.72 -2.97
CA ALA A 202 7.21 -5.10 -2.09
C ALA A 202 6.70 -3.79 -1.50
N LYS A 203 7.26 -3.41 -0.35
CA LYS A 203 6.91 -2.21 0.41
C LYS A 203 8.18 -1.41 0.71
N PRO A 204 8.71 -0.65 -0.26
CA PRO A 204 9.98 0.05 -0.10
C PRO A 204 10.01 1.06 1.06
N LEU A 205 8.84 1.59 1.45
CA LEU A 205 8.70 2.56 2.53
C LEU A 205 8.45 1.94 3.91
N CYS A 206 8.50 0.59 4.07
CA CYS A 206 8.12 -0.11 5.29
C CYS A 206 8.88 0.30 6.56
N ARG A 207 9.96 1.07 6.45
CA ARG A 207 10.76 1.60 7.56
C ARG A 207 10.86 3.12 7.57
N ILE A 208 10.15 3.82 6.68
CA ILE A 208 10.05 5.28 6.64
C ILE A 208 8.78 5.69 7.38
N TYR A 209 8.89 6.68 8.25
CA TYR A 209 7.73 7.20 9.00
C TYR A 209 6.78 7.97 8.08
N GLU A 210 5.48 7.88 8.34
CA GLU A 210 4.44 8.63 7.61
C GLU A 210 4.69 10.14 7.63
N ARG A 211 5.15 10.67 8.77
CA ARG A 211 5.53 12.07 8.93
C ARG A 211 6.66 12.47 7.99
N ASP A 212 7.65 11.61 7.81
CA ASP A 212 8.79 11.89 6.93
C ASP A 212 8.36 11.86 5.46
N MET A 213 7.40 10.99 5.10
CA MET A 213 6.81 10.98 3.77
C MET A 213 5.97 12.24 3.50
N ALA A 214 5.23 12.74 4.48
CA ALA A 214 4.50 14.00 4.36
C ALA A 214 5.46 15.18 4.13
N ALA A 215 6.57 15.24 4.88
CA ALA A 215 7.61 16.23 4.68
C ALA A 215 8.28 16.12 3.31
N TYR A 216 8.53 14.88 2.83
CA TYR A 216 9.09 14.63 1.51
C TYR A 216 8.16 15.15 0.41
N ALA A 217 6.87 14.79 0.45
CA ALA A 217 5.89 15.24 -0.51
C ALA A 217 5.82 16.78 -0.58
N LEU A 218 5.76 17.44 0.59
CA LEU A 218 5.74 18.89 0.68
C LEU A 218 6.99 19.54 0.07
N LEU A 219 8.17 19.09 0.46
CA LEU A 219 9.45 19.65 0.00
C LEU A 219 9.74 19.37 -1.48
N ARG A 220 9.13 18.32 -2.03
CA ARG A 220 9.17 17.97 -3.47
C ARG A 220 8.11 18.69 -4.29
N GLY A 221 7.17 19.40 -3.66
CA GLY A 221 6.04 20.02 -4.34
C GLY A 221 5.09 19.00 -4.98
N ILE A 222 4.96 17.81 -4.37
CA ILE A 222 4.04 16.78 -4.86
C ILE A 222 2.62 17.13 -4.39
N GLU A 223 1.74 17.42 -5.34
CA GLU A 223 0.32 17.59 -5.07
C GLU A 223 -0.35 16.21 -4.87
N TYR A 224 -1.15 16.07 -3.84
CA TYR A 224 -1.84 14.81 -3.51
C TYR A 224 -3.20 15.10 -2.86
N VAL A 225 -4.07 14.10 -2.80
CA VAL A 225 -5.36 14.20 -2.09
C VAL A 225 -5.11 14.25 -0.59
N TYR A 226 -5.54 15.34 0.06
CA TYR A 226 -5.41 15.54 1.51
C TYR A 226 -6.50 14.80 2.28
N GLU A 227 -7.69 14.75 1.71
CA GLU A 227 -8.85 14.13 2.31
C GLU A 227 -8.68 12.62 2.38
N GLU A 228 -9.06 12.04 3.50
CA GLU A 228 -9.13 10.59 3.64
C GLU A 228 -10.34 10.05 2.87
N CYS A 229 -10.25 8.78 2.44
CA CYS A 229 -11.38 8.11 1.83
C CYS A 229 -12.60 8.16 2.78
N PRO A 230 -13.78 8.61 2.31
CA PRO A 230 -14.98 8.77 3.17
C PRO A 230 -15.37 7.47 3.92
N TYR A 231 -15.05 6.32 3.36
CA TYR A 231 -15.30 5.01 3.96
C TYR A 231 -14.18 4.52 4.90
N ALA A 232 -13.12 5.28 5.10
CA ALA A 232 -12.06 4.95 6.06
C ALA A 232 -12.37 5.43 7.48
N VAL A 233 -13.36 6.31 7.63
CA VAL A 233 -13.78 6.85 8.94
C VAL A 233 -14.15 5.71 9.89
N GLY A 234 -13.58 5.75 11.12
CA GLY A 234 -13.81 4.73 12.14
C GLY A 234 -13.05 3.42 11.92
N SER A 235 -12.12 3.36 10.93
CA SER A 235 -11.32 2.16 10.73
C SER A 235 -10.37 1.92 11.91
N ASN A 236 -10.23 0.65 12.31
CA ASN A 236 -9.28 0.24 13.36
C ASN A 236 -7.83 0.66 13.03
N THR A 237 -7.48 0.79 11.76
CA THR A 237 -6.14 1.20 11.34
C THR A 237 -5.83 2.63 11.82
N ILE A 238 -6.80 3.55 11.71
CA ILE A 238 -6.64 4.94 12.20
C ILE A 238 -6.47 4.95 13.72
N LEU A 239 -7.29 4.17 14.44
CA LEU A 239 -7.18 4.03 15.89
C LEU A 239 -5.79 3.53 16.29
N TYR A 240 -5.31 2.45 15.67
CA TYR A 240 -4.00 1.87 16.01
C TYR A 240 -2.84 2.80 15.64
N LYS A 241 -2.91 3.51 14.52
CA LYS A 241 -1.94 4.57 14.20
C LYS A 241 -1.92 5.65 15.29
N GLY A 242 -3.09 6.10 15.76
CA GLY A 242 -3.21 7.09 16.83
C GLY A 242 -2.52 6.63 18.12
N LEU A 243 -2.78 5.40 18.58
CA LEU A 243 -2.14 4.82 19.76
C LEU A 243 -0.62 4.70 19.61
N LEU A 244 -0.17 4.23 18.46
CA LEU A 244 1.27 4.12 18.16
C LEU A 244 1.94 5.50 18.04
N ASN A 245 1.23 6.53 17.57
CA ASN A 245 1.74 7.90 17.55
C ASN A 245 1.91 8.47 18.96
N GLN A 246 0.97 8.20 19.88
CA GLN A 246 1.11 8.59 21.28
C GLN A 246 2.32 7.92 21.96
N LEU A 247 2.50 6.62 21.71
CA LEU A 247 3.68 5.89 22.19
C LEU A 247 4.98 6.46 21.62
N GLU A 248 5.02 6.73 20.30
CA GLU A 248 6.19 7.28 19.60
C GLU A 248 6.56 8.68 20.11
N ALA A 249 5.56 9.51 20.47
CA ALA A 249 5.80 10.84 21.04
C ALA A 249 6.55 10.78 22.37
N GLN A 250 6.20 9.80 23.21
CA GLN A 250 6.83 9.57 24.52
C GLN A 250 8.16 8.82 24.38
N ARG A 251 8.22 7.85 23.46
CA ARG A 251 9.39 6.98 23.24
C ARG A 251 9.77 6.95 21.77
N PRO A 252 10.57 7.92 21.29
CA PRO A 252 10.99 7.98 19.89
C PRO A 252 11.71 6.71 19.43
N GLY A 253 11.26 6.14 18.32
CA GLY A 253 11.76 4.87 17.78
C GLY A 253 10.93 3.64 18.19
N ALA A 254 9.87 3.81 18.99
CA ALA A 254 9.05 2.68 19.45
C ALA A 254 8.40 1.90 18.30
N LYS A 255 7.83 2.59 17.29
CA LYS A 255 7.24 1.92 16.12
C LYS A 255 8.27 1.12 15.34
N LEU A 256 9.43 1.73 15.08
CA LEU A 256 10.51 1.07 14.34
C LEU A 256 11.03 -0.14 15.11
N SER A 257 11.26 0.00 16.42
CA SER A 257 11.69 -1.11 17.28
C SER A 257 10.67 -2.25 17.27
N PHE A 258 9.38 -1.95 17.42
CA PHE A 258 8.30 -2.94 17.39
C PHE A 258 8.28 -3.73 16.09
N TYR A 259 8.31 -3.03 14.95
CA TYR A 259 8.29 -3.68 13.63
C TYR A 259 9.56 -4.50 13.36
N LEU A 260 10.75 -3.97 13.69
CA LEU A 260 12.01 -4.67 13.45
C LEU A 260 12.18 -5.88 14.36
N SER A 261 11.77 -5.81 15.64
CA SER A 261 11.78 -6.95 16.56
C SER A 261 10.87 -8.08 16.06
N PHE A 262 9.69 -7.72 15.53
CA PHE A 262 8.82 -8.70 14.89
C PHE A 262 9.49 -9.37 13.69
N LEU A 263 10.10 -8.59 12.78
CA LEU A 263 10.78 -9.16 11.61
C LEU A 263 11.95 -10.07 12.02
N GLN A 264 12.67 -9.70 13.08
CA GLN A 264 13.77 -10.51 13.63
C GLN A 264 13.24 -11.81 14.25
N ALA A 265 12.20 -11.75 15.07
CA ALA A 265 11.57 -12.92 15.66
C ALA A 265 11.03 -13.89 14.60
N LYS A 266 10.40 -13.33 13.55
CA LYS A 266 9.95 -14.09 12.39
C LYS A 266 11.10 -14.80 11.67
N ALA A 267 12.19 -14.09 11.40
CA ALA A 267 13.39 -14.67 10.79
C ALA A 267 14.05 -15.75 11.66
N GLY A 268 13.91 -15.64 12.99
CA GLY A 268 14.34 -16.63 13.97
C GLY A 268 13.41 -17.84 14.11
N GLY A 269 12.34 -17.94 13.30
CA GLY A 269 11.45 -19.10 13.25
C GLY A 269 10.24 -19.05 14.19
N LEU A 270 9.95 -17.89 14.84
CA LEU A 270 8.79 -17.78 15.76
C LEU A 270 7.46 -18.21 15.11
N PHE A 271 7.34 -18.04 13.79
CA PHE A 271 6.17 -18.39 13.00
C PHE A 271 6.51 -19.46 11.95
N ALA A 272 7.47 -20.34 12.22
CA ALA A 272 7.78 -21.43 11.31
C ALA A 272 6.52 -22.29 11.11
N PRO A 273 6.19 -22.70 9.86
CA PRO A 273 5.09 -23.63 9.63
C PRO A 273 5.32 -24.88 10.47
N GLN A 274 4.30 -25.34 11.18
CA GLN A 274 4.33 -26.68 11.75
C GLN A 274 4.42 -27.68 10.58
N ALA A 275 5.22 -28.72 10.73
CA ALA A 275 5.57 -29.65 9.65
C ALA A 275 4.36 -30.30 8.94
N ASP A 276 3.17 -30.24 9.55
CA ASP A 276 1.93 -30.83 9.04
C ASP A 276 0.94 -29.81 8.42
N GLN A 277 1.31 -28.54 8.30
CA GLN A 277 0.42 -27.58 7.60
C GLN A 277 0.63 -27.72 6.09
N GLU A 278 -0.31 -28.39 5.42
CA GLU A 278 -0.42 -28.33 3.96
C GLU A 278 -0.47 -26.87 3.51
N ILE A 279 0.52 -26.47 2.72
CA ILE A 279 0.47 -25.17 2.04
C ILE A 279 -0.70 -25.27 1.06
N ASP A 280 -1.77 -24.50 1.30
CA ASP A 280 -2.90 -24.39 0.38
C ASP A 280 -2.39 -24.17 -1.05
N ARG A 281 -2.49 -25.21 -1.88
CA ARG A 281 -2.10 -25.10 -3.30
C ARG A 281 -3.08 -24.18 -4.02
N LEU A 282 -2.53 -23.17 -4.69
CA LEU A 282 -3.34 -22.32 -5.54
C LEU A 282 -3.71 -23.07 -6.83
N HIS A 283 -4.96 -22.92 -7.23
CA HIS A 283 -5.43 -23.34 -8.56
C HIS A 283 -5.82 -22.11 -9.36
N THR A 284 -6.00 -22.30 -10.64
CA THR A 284 -6.44 -21.26 -11.55
C THR A 284 -7.94 -21.07 -11.44
N CYS A 285 -8.40 -19.86 -11.17
CA CYS A 285 -9.83 -19.51 -11.21
C CYS A 285 -10.38 -19.72 -12.63
N PRO A 286 -11.45 -20.52 -12.82
CA PRO A 286 -11.98 -20.78 -14.17
C PRO A 286 -12.50 -19.52 -14.87
N SER A 287 -13.03 -18.54 -14.13
CA SER A 287 -13.60 -17.32 -14.71
C SER A 287 -12.55 -16.27 -15.11
N CYS A 288 -11.46 -16.08 -14.36
CA CYS A 288 -10.52 -14.97 -14.59
C CYS A 288 -9.06 -15.40 -14.76
N GLY A 289 -8.74 -16.66 -14.64
CA GLY A 289 -7.39 -17.18 -14.78
C GLY A 289 -6.40 -16.77 -13.68
N GLN A 290 -6.85 -16.11 -12.60
CA GLN A 290 -5.99 -15.75 -11.48
C GLN A 290 -5.90 -16.87 -10.44
N PRO A 291 -4.77 -16.94 -9.68
CA PRO A 291 -4.59 -17.94 -8.65
C PRO A 291 -5.58 -17.76 -7.49
N THR A 292 -6.08 -18.86 -6.96
CA THR A 292 -7.01 -18.89 -5.83
C THR A 292 -6.85 -20.16 -5.00
N THR A 293 -7.10 -20.08 -3.69
CA THR A 293 -7.25 -21.25 -2.80
C THR A 293 -8.68 -21.77 -2.78
N ALA A 294 -9.65 -21.00 -3.31
CA ALA A 294 -11.05 -21.39 -3.28
C ALA A 294 -11.35 -22.45 -4.34
N PRO A 295 -12.08 -23.53 -4.01
CA PRO A 295 -12.55 -24.48 -5.02
C PRO A 295 -13.46 -23.76 -6.04
N GLY A 296 -13.08 -23.78 -7.33
CA GLY A 296 -13.79 -23.06 -8.39
C GLY A 296 -13.38 -21.58 -8.48
N ASP A 297 -14.35 -20.70 -8.61
CA ASP A 297 -14.13 -19.27 -8.80
C ASP A 297 -13.46 -18.59 -7.60
N CYS A 298 -12.55 -17.66 -7.88
CA CYS A 298 -11.93 -16.86 -6.84
C CYS A 298 -12.95 -15.96 -6.12
N ALA A 299 -12.57 -15.45 -4.95
CA ALA A 299 -13.44 -14.60 -4.14
C ALA A 299 -13.94 -13.35 -4.90
N PHE A 300 -13.12 -12.79 -5.79
CA PHE A 300 -13.52 -11.66 -6.64
C PHE A 300 -14.59 -12.07 -7.66
N CYS A 301 -14.38 -13.15 -8.42
CA CYS A 301 -15.36 -13.62 -9.41
C CYS A 301 -16.69 -14.01 -8.76
N ARG A 302 -16.66 -14.71 -7.63
CA ARG A 302 -17.87 -15.01 -6.86
C ARG A 302 -18.60 -13.76 -6.35
N MET A 303 -17.86 -12.73 -6.00
CA MET A 303 -18.45 -11.45 -5.60
C MET A 303 -19.12 -10.77 -6.80
N MET A 304 -18.48 -10.78 -7.96
CA MET A 304 -19.00 -10.16 -9.19
C MET A 304 -20.20 -10.92 -9.78
N ALA A 305 -20.25 -12.23 -9.67
CA ALA A 305 -21.33 -13.08 -10.18
C ALA A 305 -22.66 -12.96 -9.41
N LYS A 306 -22.70 -12.33 -8.23
CA LYS A 306 -23.93 -12.18 -7.45
C LYS A 306 -24.89 -11.22 -8.12
N PRO A 307 -26.19 -11.60 -8.27
CA PRO A 307 -27.19 -10.73 -8.86
C PRO A 307 -27.40 -9.47 -8.00
N VAL A 308 -27.77 -8.37 -8.66
CA VAL A 308 -28.15 -7.11 -8.00
C VAL A 308 -29.42 -7.37 -7.20
N GLN A 309 -29.32 -7.47 -5.87
CA GLN A 309 -30.48 -7.40 -5.00
C GLN A 309 -30.85 -5.92 -4.85
N GLY A 310 -32.05 -5.55 -5.32
CA GLY A 310 -32.50 -4.17 -5.32
C GLY A 310 -32.64 -3.62 -3.90
N SER A 311 -31.67 -2.83 -3.48
CA SER A 311 -31.78 -1.90 -2.37
C SER A 311 -31.05 -0.62 -2.74
N ALA A 312 -31.80 0.47 -2.85
CA ALA A 312 -31.23 1.81 -3.02
C ALA A 312 -30.29 2.12 -1.84
N PRO A 313 -29.16 2.82 -2.07
CA PRO A 313 -28.31 3.26 -0.97
C PRO A 313 -29.11 4.19 -0.04
N PRO A 314 -28.93 4.11 1.29
CA PRO A 314 -29.45 5.13 2.19
C PRO A 314 -28.86 6.47 1.76
N GLY A 315 -29.73 7.46 1.57
CA GLY A 315 -29.31 8.82 1.21
C GLY A 315 -28.30 9.36 2.21
N LEU A 316 -27.23 9.96 1.69
CA LEU A 316 -26.27 10.75 2.43
C LEU A 316 -26.86 12.10 2.78
#